data_2db9809604792c58b864c9724f6482f4
#
_entry.id   2db9809604792c58b864c9724f6482f4
#
_cell.length_a   1.000
_cell.length_b   1.000
_cell.length_c   1.000
_cell.angle_alpha   90.00
_cell.angle_beta   90.00
_cell.angle_gamma   90.00
#
_symmetry.space_group_name_H-M   'P 1'
#
loop_
_entity.id
_entity.type
_entity.pdbx_description
1 polymer ?
#
loop_
_entity_poly.entity_id
_entity_poly.type
_entity_poly.pdbx_seq_one_letter_code
_entity_poly.pdbx_strand_id
1 'polypeptide(L)'
;MKIFQAVAITILAIAGTSAQGDAGWRQPFDPLRIVGNIYYVGTRGLSSFLIVTPAGGIVIDSGERESVPFIRANVERLGFRLSDVKILLAGHAHFDHVGGHADLQRLTGAQVIVMDADRDAIATGTDRSALGAAGWQKVRVDRVIKDNDTVTLGGVTLTAHLTPGHTQGCTTWTTDATEDGRRFHVAFVCSVTINDGVHLVGNTRVPAIADDYARTFRLLRDLKPDVFVAEHGSVFGLEEKAKRAVAGGANPFVDPEGYRQFVEKSERAYLTQLRAEQGK
;
A
#
# COMPACT_ATOMS: atom_id res chain seq x y z
N MET A 1 -11.41 40.54 -58.36
CA MET A 1 -11.87 39.30 -57.71
C MET A 1 -10.79 38.90 -56.73
N LYS A 2 -10.94 39.26 -55.40
CA LYS A 2 -9.93 38.98 -54.38
C LYS A 2 -10.40 37.71 -53.61
N ILE A 3 -9.59 36.67 -53.67
CA ILE A 3 -9.83 35.39 -52.99
C ILE A 3 -9.28 35.54 -51.57
N PHE A 4 -10.18 35.50 -50.56
CA PHE A 4 -9.78 35.39 -49.15
C PHE A 4 -9.57 33.91 -48.82
N GLN A 5 -8.32 33.53 -48.51
CA GLN A 5 -8.04 32.24 -47.91
C GLN A 5 -8.28 32.34 -46.41
N ALA A 6 -9.21 31.56 -45.92
CA ALA A 6 -9.45 31.38 -44.49
C ALA A 6 -8.45 30.38 -43.92
N VAL A 7 -7.59 30.83 -43.02
CA VAL A 7 -6.69 29.96 -42.23
C VAL A 7 -7.47 29.40 -41.06
N ALA A 8 -7.77 28.11 -41.10
CA ALA A 8 -8.35 27.41 -39.96
C ALA A 8 -7.22 27.14 -38.91
N ILE A 9 -7.31 27.80 -37.75
CA ILE A 9 -6.47 27.54 -36.60
C ILE A 9 -7.08 26.37 -35.85
N THR A 10 -6.49 25.20 -35.95
CA THR A 10 -6.86 24.04 -35.14
C THR A 10 -6.25 24.24 -33.75
N ILE A 11 -7.05 24.61 -32.77
CA ILE A 11 -6.65 24.62 -31.35
C ILE A 11 -6.62 23.17 -30.87
N LEU A 12 -5.42 22.62 -30.73
CA LEU A 12 -5.20 21.35 -30.06
C LEU A 12 -5.43 21.59 -28.56
N ALA A 13 -6.57 21.16 -28.06
CA ALA A 13 -6.83 21.11 -26.63
C ALA A 13 -5.92 20.03 -26.01
N ILE A 14 -4.84 20.46 -25.38
CA ILE A 14 -4.03 19.60 -24.48
C ILE A 14 -4.92 19.34 -23.27
N ALA A 15 -5.58 18.18 -23.25
CA ALA A 15 -6.22 17.68 -22.05
C ALA A 15 -5.12 17.43 -21.01
N GLY A 16 -4.91 18.39 -20.12
CA GLY A 16 -4.13 18.20 -18.92
C GLY A 16 -4.79 17.10 -18.11
N THR A 17 -4.19 15.93 -18.01
CA THR A 17 -4.53 14.94 -16.99
C THR A 17 -4.17 15.54 -15.65
N SER A 18 -5.13 16.23 -15.02
CA SER A 18 -5.04 16.53 -13.59
C SER A 18 -4.88 15.18 -12.88
N ALA A 19 -3.90 15.06 -12.01
CA ALA A 19 -3.79 13.98 -11.03
C ALA A 19 -5.00 14.07 -10.08
N GLN A 20 -6.17 13.69 -10.56
CA GLN A 20 -7.30 13.34 -9.74
C GLN A 20 -6.96 11.98 -9.16
N GLY A 21 -6.72 11.95 -7.83
CA GLY A 21 -6.69 10.68 -7.11
C GLY A 21 -7.88 9.84 -7.57
N ASP A 22 -7.66 8.54 -7.74
CA ASP A 22 -8.67 7.61 -8.23
C ASP A 22 -9.99 7.88 -7.47
N ALA A 23 -11.10 7.99 -8.19
CA ALA A 23 -12.41 8.31 -7.60
C ALA A 23 -12.80 7.35 -6.45
N GLY A 24 -12.18 6.16 -6.37
CA GLY A 24 -12.34 5.19 -5.30
C GLY A 24 -11.62 5.52 -3.99
N TRP A 25 -10.62 6.39 -3.99
CA TRP A 25 -9.77 6.64 -2.81
C TRP A 25 -10.54 7.20 -1.62
N ARG A 26 -11.56 8.00 -1.86
CA ARG A 26 -12.41 8.63 -0.84
C ARG A 26 -13.82 8.03 -0.78
N GLN A 27 -14.06 6.90 -1.44
CA GLN A 27 -15.34 6.22 -1.36
C GLN A 27 -15.36 5.24 -0.19
N PRO A 28 -16.45 5.23 0.59
CA PRO A 28 -16.61 4.24 1.65
C PRO A 28 -16.62 2.82 1.07
N PHE A 29 -16.08 1.90 1.84
CA PHE A 29 -16.12 0.48 1.56
C PHE A 29 -16.46 -0.26 2.86
N ASP A 30 -17.32 -1.28 2.78
CA ASP A 30 -17.72 -2.02 3.96
C ASP A 30 -16.55 -2.86 4.50
N PRO A 31 -16.33 -2.84 5.82
CA PRO A 31 -15.28 -3.63 6.41
C PRO A 31 -15.58 -5.12 6.28
N LEU A 32 -14.55 -5.92 6.09
CA LEU A 32 -14.70 -7.36 5.95
C LEU A 32 -13.50 -8.10 6.52
N ARG A 33 -13.72 -9.37 6.91
CA ARG A 33 -12.63 -10.26 7.30
C ARG A 33 -11.90 -10.75 6.07
N ILE A 34 -10.58 -10.64 6.09
CA ILE A 34 -9.70 -11.21 5.08
C ILE A 34 -9.44 -12.69 5.40
N VAL A 35 -8.85 -12.98 6.56
CA VAL A 35 -8.62 -14.33 7.08
C VAL A 35 -8.35 -14.27 8.58
N GLY A 36 -8.89 -15.18 9.34
CA GLY A 36 -8.69 -15.27 10.80
C GLY A 36 -9.00 -13.96 11.53
N ASN A 37 -7.99 -13.35 12.09
CA ASN A 37 -8.07 -12.10 12.87
C ASN A 37 -7.63 -10.86 12.06
N ILE A 38 -7.55 -10.96 10.74
CA ILE A 38 -7.14 -9.89 9.82
C ILE A 38 -8.37 -9.36 9.08
N TYR A 39 -8.56 -8.03 9.12
CA TYR A 39 -9.72 -7.34 8.56
C TYR A 39 -9.30 -6.21 7.63
N TYR A 40 -10.07 -5.99 6.58
CA TYR A 40 -10.01 -4.78 5.76
C TYR A 40 -10.83 -3.69 6.43
N VAL A 41 -10.26 -2.50 6.60
CA VAL A 41 -10.92 -1.35 7.24
C VAL A 41 -10.75 -0.04 6.44
N GLY A 42 -10.14 -0.11 5.25
CA GLY A 42 -9.86 1.03 4.38
C GLY A 42 -11.07 1.56 3.62
N THR A 43 -10.79 2.36 2.60
CA THR A 43 -11.76 2.85 1.62
C THR A 43 -11.81 1.90 0.41
N ARG A 44 -12.61 2.22 -0.61
CA ARG A 44 -12.68 1.38 -1.83
C ARG A 44 -11.33 1.25 -2.53
N GLY A 45 -10.55 2.32 -2.61
CA GLY A 45 -9.29 2.35 -3.36
C GLY A 45 -8.04 2.25 -2.49
N LEU A 46 -8.05 2.81 -1.29
CA LEU A 46 -6.91 2.82 -0.37
C LEU A 46 -7.09 1.78 0.73
N SER A 47 -6.17 0.85 0.79
CA SER A 47 -6.21 -0.21 1.78
C SER A 47 -5.75 0.27 3.15
N SER A 48 -6.44 -0.21 4.18
CA SER A 48 -6.00 -0.20 5.56
C SER A 48 -6.40 -1.54 6.16
N PHE A 49 -5.51 -2.15 6.92
CA PHE A 49 -5.76 -3.46 7.51
C PHE A 49 -5.71 -3.38 9.01
N LEU A 50 -6.67 -4.00 9.68
CA LEU A 50 -6.69 -4.18 11.13
C LEU A 50 -6.37 -5.64 11.46
N ILE A 51 -5.36 -5.85 12.29
CA ILE A 51 -5.04 -7.16 12.87
C ILE A 51 -5.41 -7.11 14.35
N VAL A 52 -6.36 -7.95 14.74
CA VAL A 52 -6.89 -7.98 16.12
C VAL A 52 -6.14 -9.01 16.95
N THR A 53 -5.71 -8.62 18.14
CA THR A 53 -5.03 -9.50 19.09
C THR A 53 -5.63 -9.34 20.49
N PRO A 54 -5.39 -10.29 21.42
CA PRO A 54 -5.81 -10.13 22.82
C PRO A 54 -5.22 -8.90 23.53
N ALA A 55 -4.09 -8.36 23.03
CA ALA A 55 -3.41 -7.20 23.59
C ALA A 55 -3.77 -5.86 22.89
N GLY A 56 -4.66 -5.89 21.91
CA GLY A 56 -5.08 -4.73 21.12
C GLY A 56 -4.93 -4.93 19.63
N GLY A 57 -5.04 -3.85 18.86
CA GLY A 57 -4.98 -3.87 17.40
C GLY A 57 -3.65 -3.38 16.82
N ILE A 58 -3.30 -3.90 15.66
CA ILE A 58 -2.27 -3.36 14.77
C ILE A 58 -2.98 -2.85 13.52
N VAL A 59 -2.70 -1.63 13.08
CA VAL A 59 -3.18 -1.11 11.79
C VAL A 59 -2.01 -0.95 10.84
N ILE A 60 -2.16 -1.49 9.63
CA ILE A 60 -1.22 -1.29 8.52
C ILE A 60 -1.87 -0.32 7.55
N ASP A 61 -1.19 0.77 7.26
CA ASP A 61 -1.60 1.92 6.45
C ASP A 61 -2.86 2.64 6.97
N SER A 62 -2.93 3.92 6.66
CA SER A 62 -4.00 4.81 7.12
C SER A 62 -4.71 5.55 5.98
N GLY A 63 -4.33 5.25 4.73
CA GLY A 63 -4.82 6.00 3.59
C GLY A 63 -4.40 7.47 3.64
N GLU A 64 -5.16 8.30 2.94
CA GLU A 64 -5.10 9.76 3.07
C GLU A 64 -5.65 10.20 4.45
N ARG A 65 -5.45 11.46 4.79
CA ARG A 65 -6.04 12.03 6.01
C ARG A 65 -7.56 11.88 6.06
N GLU A 66 -8.21 12.03 4.92
CA GLU A 66 -9.66 11.89 4.74
C GLU A 66 -10.15 10.44 4.90
N SER A 67 -9.25 9.46 4.88
CA SER A 67 -9.58 8.04 5.12
C SER A 67 -9.83 7.72 6.60
N VAL A 68 -9.32 8.54 7.53
CA VAL A 68 -9.39 8.27 8.99
C VAL A 68 -10.82 8.12 9.51
N PRO A 69 -11.80 8.96 9.14
CA PRO A 69 -13.19 8.75 9.55
C PRO A 69 -13.76 7.42 9.07
N PHE A 70 -13.43 6.95 7.87
CA PHE A 70 -13.88 5.67 7.33
C PHE A 70 -13.24 4.50 8.09
N ILE A 71 -11.92 4.56 8.34
CA ILE A 71 -11.20 3.55 9.12
C ILE A 71 -11.83 3.42 10.51
N ARG A 72 -12.07 4.54 11.19
CA ARG A 72 -12.73 4.55 12.49
C ARG A 72 -14.10 3.89 12.44
N ALA A 73 -14.96 4.33 11.53
CA ALA A 73 -16.31 3.78 11.39
C ALA A 73 -16.27 2.27 11.08
N ASN A 74 -15.34 1.83 10.25
CA ASN A 74 -15.18 0.43 9.88
C ASN A 74 -14.70 -0.43 11.05
N VAL A 75 -13.73 0.05 11.85
CA VAL A 75 -13.28 -0.60 13.08
C VAL A 75 -14.45 -0.76 14.07
N GLU A 76 -15.24 0.31 14.28
CA GLU A 76 -16.41 0.30 15.15
C GLU A 76 -17.53 -0.65 14.65
N ARG A 77 -17.77 -0.69 13.34
CA ARG A 77 -18.74 -1.63 12.72
C ARG A 77 -18.35 -3.10 12.87
N LEU A 78 -17.07 -3.41 12.97
CA LEU A 78 -16.58 -4.75 13.28
C LEU A 78 -16.70 -5.11 14.77
N GLY A 79 -17.17 -4.17 15.61
CA GLY A 79 -17.31 -4.36 17.06
C GLY A 79 -16.02 -4.09 17.85
N PHE A 80 -14.98 -3.54 17.21
CA PHE A 80 -13.74 -3.16 17.88
C PHE A 80 -13.75 -1.67 18.22
N ARG A 81 -12.84 -1.26 19.12
CA ARG A 81 -12.67 0.16 19.47
C ARG A 81 -11.38 0.67 18.85
N LEU A 82 -11.45 1.83 18.17
CA LEU A 82 -10.25 2.46 17.61
C LEU A 82 -9.18 2.73 18.69
N SER A 83 -9.59 3.05 19.94
CA SER A 83 -8.68 3.26 21.08
C SER A 83 -7.88 2.01 21.49
N ASP A 84 -8.28 0.83 21.05
CA ASP A 84 -7.55 -0.41 21.31
C ASP A 84 -6.41 -0.67 20.31
N VAL A 85 -6.29 0.15 19.26
CA VAL A 85 -5.12 0.11 18.37
C VAL A 85 -3.88 0.56 19.14
N LYS A 86 -2.85 -0.29 19.15
CA LYS A 86 -1.59 -0.09 19.87
C LYS A 86 -0.41 0.18 18.97
N ILE A 87 -0.49 -0.26 17.72
CA ILE A 87 0.59 -0.15 16.75
C ILE A 87 0.03 0.33 15.41
N LEU A 88 0.72 1.29 14.81
CA LEU A 88 0.53 1.73 13.43
C LEU A 88 1.78 1.37 12.63
N LEU A 89 1.60 0.64 11.54
CA LEU A 89 2.63 0.24 10.59
C LEU A 89 2.39 0.93 9.26
N ALA A 90 3.45 1.21 8.53
CA ALA A 90 3.39 1.73 7.17
C ALA A 90 3.86 0.67 6.17
N GLY A 91 3.20 0.59 5.02
CA GLY A 91 3.74 -0.06 3.84
C GLY A 91 4.82 0.81 3.21
N HIS A 92 4.53 2.10 2.96
CA HIS A 92 5.53 3.04 2.47
C HIS A 92 5.15 4.52 2.72
N ALA A 93 6.14 5.41 2.50
CA ALA A 93 6.03 6.84 2.79
C ALA A 93 5.46 7.64 1.60
N HIS A 94 4.18 7.41 1.26
CA HIS A 94 3.38 8.28 0.41
C HIS A 94 2.12 8.76 1.12
N PHE A 95 1.59 9.91 0.70
CA PHE A 95 0.46 10.59 1.36
C PHE A 95 -0.82 9.75 1.39
N ASP A 96 -1.02 8.89 0.42
CA ASP A 96 -2.17 8.00 0.28
C ASP A 96 -2.05 6.70 1.13
N HIS A 97 -0.94 6.52 1.85
CA HIS A 97 -0.71 5.40 2.76
C HIS A 97 -0.45 5.84 4.20
N VAL A 98 0.29 6.94 4.39
CA VAL A 98 0.61 7.45 5.73
C VAL A 98 -0.05 8.80 6.06
N GLY A 99 -0.89 9.32 5.16
CA GLY A 99 -1.56 10.61 5.31
C GLY A 99 -2.43 10.71 6.56
N GLY A 100 -3.06 9.61 6.97
CA GLY A 100 -3.87 9.51 8.19
C GLY A 100 -3.09 9.14 9.46
N HIS A 101 -1.81 8.79 9.39
CA HIS A 101 -1.04 8.29 10.54
C HIS A 101 -1.02 9.28 11.73
N ALA A 102 -0.80 10.57 11.47
CA ALA A 102 -0.78 11.58 12.52
C ALA A 102 -2.10 11.68 13.28
N ASP A 103 -3.22 11.64 12.56
CA ASP A 103 -4.54 11.67 13.17
C ASP A 103 -4.87 10.36 13.91
N LEU A 104 -4.55 9.19 13.34
CA LEU A 104 -4.72 7.92 14.04
C LEU A 104 -3.84 7.85 15.29
N GLN A 105 -2.57 8.27 15.23
CA GLN A 105 -1.68 8.31 16.39
C GLN A 105 -2.26 9.19 17.52
N ARG A 106 -2.79 10.37 17.16
CA ARG A 106 -3.43 11.26 18.14
C ARG A 106 -4.69 10.66 18.77
N LEU A 107 -5.50 9.94 17.98
CA LEU A 107 -6.76 9.34 18.44
C LEU A 107 -6.55 8.08 19.30
N THR A 108 -5.49 7.34 19.05
CA THR A 108 -5.26 6.01 19.65
C THR A 108 -4.14 6.00 20.69
N GLY A 109 -3.18 6.92 20.58
CA GLY A 109 -1.92 6.86 21.32
C GLY A 109 -0.99 5.72 20.85
N ALA A 110 -1.27 5.10 19.70
CA ALA A 110 -0.51 3.98 19.18
C ALA A 110 0.94 4.34 18.85
N GLN A 111 1.82 3.35 19.00
CA GLN A 111 3.20 3.47 18.55
C GLN A 111 3.27 3.38 17.03
N VAL A 112 3.97 4.32 16.40
CA VAL A 112 4.29 4.29 14.97
C VAL A 112 5.64 3.63 14.77
N ILE A 113 5.65 2.52 14.01
CA ILE A 113 6.83 1.72 13.71
C ILE A 113 7.04 1.72 12.20
N VAL A 114 8.21 2.14 11.75
CA VAL A 114 8.51 2.35 10.33
C VAL A 114 9.87 1.77 9.93
N MET A 115 10.01 1.43 8.67
CA MET A 115 11.29 1.05 8.07
C MET A 115 12.27 2.22 8.08
N ASP A 116 13.54 1.95 8.40
CA ASP A 116 14.58 2.98 8.56
C ASP A 116 14.69 3.89 7.33
N ALA A 117 14.63 3.32 6.13
CA ALA A 117 14.77 4.09 4.90
C ALA A 117 13.62 5.07 4.60
N ASP A 118 12.42 4.87 5.19
CA ASP A 118 11.28 5.79 5.06
C ASP A 118 11.07 6.65 6.33
N ARG A 119 11.87 6.43 7.40
CA ARG A 119 11.73 7.14 8.68
C ARG A 119 11.66 8.65 8.54
N ASP A 120 12.62 9.23 7.84
CA ASP A 120 12.72 10.71 7.73
C ASP A 120 11.59 11.29 6.89
N ALA A 121 11.14 10.57 5.86
CA ALA A 121 9.99 10.97 5.06
C ALA A 121 8.72 11.00 5.93
N ILE A 122 8.45 9.93 6.67
CA ILE A 122 7.27 9.83 7.55
C ILE A 122 7.32 10.86 8.67
N ALA A 123 8.48 11.01 9.35
CA ALA A 123 8.62 11.94 10.46
C ALA A 123 8.47 13.41 10.04
N THR A 124 8.93 13.77 8.84
CA THR A 124 8.89 15.17 8.35
C THR A 124 7.63 15.48 7.54
N GLY A 125 6.90 14.46 7.08
CA GLY A 125 5.75 14.62 6.20
C GLY A 125 6.14 15.05 4.78
N THR A 126 7.32 14.61 4.32
CA THR A 126 7.86 15.00 3.01
C THR A 126 8.22 13.76 2.19
N ASP A 127 7.63 13.62 1.01
CA ASP A 127 7.98 12.53 0.10
C ASP A 127 9.44 12.65 -0.37
N ARG A 128 10.22 11.62 -0.09
CA ARG A 128 11.63 11.49 -0.49
C ARG A 128 11.85 10.45 -1.57
N SER A 129 10.77 9.84 -2.07
CA SER A 129 10.84 8.86 -3.16
C SER A 129 11.26 9.49 -4.48
N ALA A 130 11.45 8.66 -5.50
CA ALA A 130 11.72 9.13 -6.86
C ALA A 130 10.56 9.97 -7.44
N LEU A 131 9.33 9.78 -6.97
CA LEU A 131 8.15 10.52 -7.39
C LEU A 131 8.16 11.97 -6.87
N GLY A 132 8.50 12.18 -5.59
CA GLY A 132 8.43 13.49 -4.96
C GLY A 132 7.01 14.05 -4.90
N ALA A 133 6.05 13.23 -4.51
CA ALA A 133 4.64 13.57 -4.43
C ALA A 133 4.31 14.58 -3.33
N ALA A 134 3.02 14.86 -3.13
CA ALA A 134 2.53 15.71 -2.06
C ALA A 134 2.91 15.17 -0.67
N GLY A 135 3.17 16.05 0.27
CA GLY A 135 3.46 15.70 1.65
C GLY A 135 2.21 15.44 2.49
N TRP A 136 2.43 15.11 3.75
CA TRP A 136 1.40 14.82 4.77
C TRP A 136 1.74 15.47 6.11
N GLN A 137 0.91 15.28 7.13
CA GLN A 137 1.20 15.76 8.47
C GLN A 137 2.39 15.00 9.09
N LYS A 138 3.27 15.71 9.78
CA LYS A 138 4.38 15.13 10.54
C LYS A 138 3.88 14.05 11.50
N VAL A 139 4.57 12.94 11.55
CA VAL A 139 4.24 11.79 12.41
C VAL A 139 5.36 11.60 13.43
N ARG A 140 5.02 11.35 14.68
CA ARG A 140 6.02 10.94 15.67
C ARG A 140 6.36 9.47 15.43
N VAL A 141 7.57 9.19 14.98
CA VAL A 141 8.09 7.84 14.82
C VAL A 141 8.58 7.36 16.19
N ASP A 142 7.99 6.28 16.71
CA ASP A 142 8.30 5.74 18.04
C ASP A 142 9.36 4.63 17.97
N ARG A 143 9.38 3.86 16.87
CA ARG A 143 10.36 2.79 16.64
C ARG A 143 10.75 2.72 15.17
N VAL A 144 12.02 2.51 14.93
CA VAL A 144 12.60 2.26 13.61
C VAL A 144 13.01 0.80 13.51
N ILE A 145 12.74 0.18 12.37
CA ILE A 145 13.06 -1.22 12.09
C ILE A 145 13.86 -1.35 10.79
N LYS A 146 14.49 -2.50 10.64
CA LYS A 146 15.28 -2.91 9.47
C LYS A 146 14.67 -4.14 8.81
N ASP A 147 15.24 -4.50 7.67
CA ASP A 147 14.89 -5.72 6.95
C ASP A 147 14.96 -6.96 7.86
N ASN A 148 13.92 -7.79 7.82
CA ASN A 148 13.71 -8.97 8.65
C ASN A 148 13.49 -8.73 10.16
N ASP A 149 13.37 -7.47 10.60
CA ASP A 149 12.91 -7.20 11.96
C ASP A 149 11.45 -7.61 12.15
N THR A 150 11.08 -7.88 13.39
CA THR A 150 9.73 -8.29 13.74
C THR A 150 9.01 -7.30 14.64
N VAL A 151 7.69 -7.26 14.51
CA VAL A 151 6.77 -6.54 15.39
C VAL A 151 5.78 -7.54 15.98
N THR A 152 5.73 -7.62 17.31
CA THR A 152 4.86 -8.58 18.01
C THR A 152 3.88 -7.86 18.92
N LEU A 153 2.60 -8.27 18.88
CA LEU A 153 1.55 -7.83 19.78
C LEU A 153 0.61 -9.00 20.05
N GLY A 154 0.34 -9.32 21.34
CA GLY A 154 -0.68 -10.28 21.75
C GLY A 154 -0.57 -11.66 21.09
N GLY A 155 0.64 -12.14 20.83
CA GLY A 155 0.93 -13.44 20.21
C GLY A 155 0.94 -13.44 18.68
N VAL A 156 0.62 -12.30 18.04
CA VAL A 156 0.79 -12.12 16.58
C VAL A 156 2.16 -11.48 16.31
N THR A 157 2.91 -12.04 15.38
CA THR A 157 4.21 -11.52 14.94
C THR A 157 4.16 -11.20 13.44
N LEU A 158 4.50 -9.97 13.09
CA LEU A 158 4.72 -9.56 11.70
C LEU A 158 6.21 -9.46 11.44
N THR A 159 6.65 -9.95 10.29
CA THR A 159 8.02 -9.77 9.80
C THR A 159 8.02 -8.68 8.73
N ALA A 160 8.95 -7.75 8.85
CA ALA A 160 9.16 -6.67 7.89
C ALA A 160 10.15 -7.11 6.81
N HIS A 161 9.75 -7.09 5.56
CA HIS A 161 10.64 -7.33 4.42
C HIS A 161 10.86 -6.02 3.67
N LEU A 162 12.10 -5.58 3.59
CA LEU A 162 12.44 -4.39 2.81
C LEU A 162 12.34 -4.70 1.32
N THR A 163 11.31 -4.13 0.68
CA THR A 163 10.99 -4.27 -0.75
C THR A 163 11.10 -2.91 -1.45
N PRO A 164 12.31 -2.34 -1.59
CA PRO A 164 12.53 -0.97 -2.05
C PRO A 164 12.27 -0.83 -3.56
N GLY A 165 12.08 0.40 -4.00
CA GLY A 165 11.86 0.79 -5.40
C GLY A 165 10.79 1.86 -5.51
N HIS A 166 9.57 1.57 -5.09
CA HIS A 166 8.48 2.54 -5.05
C HIS A 166 8.77 3.67 -4.05
N THR A 167 9.18 3.32 -2.83
CA THR A 167 10.01 4.16 -1.95
C THR A 167 11.23 3.36 -1.50
N GLN A 168 12.19 4.02 -0.86
CA GLN A 168 13.38 3.33 -0.35
C GLN A 168 13.09 2.44 0.86
N GLY A 169 12.04 2.76 1.63
CA GLY A 169 11.62 2.01 2.79
C GLY A 169 10.34 1.20 2.59
N CYS A 170 9.91 0.99 1.34
CA CYS A 170 8.76 0.15 1.01
C CYS A 170 8.87 -1.20 1.73
N THR A 171 7.86 -1.54 2.53
CA THR A 171 7.88 -2.67 3.44
C THR A 171 6.74 -3.63 3.14
N THR A 172 7.07 -4.81 2.67
CA THR A 172 6.12 -5.93 2.61
C THR A 172 6.09 -6.61 3.97
N TRP A 173 4.91 -6.67 4.60
CA TRP A 173 4.72 -7.34 5.88
C TRP A 173 4.21 -8.75 5.69
N THR A 174 4.75 -9.71 6.45
CA THR A 174 4.22 -11.08 6.48
C THR A 174 3.86 -11.50 7.89
N THR A 175 2.82 -12.32 8.00
CA THR A 175 2.38 -12.94 9.26
C THR A 175 1.66 -14.25 8.96
N ASP A 176 1.35 -15.02 10.01
CA ASP A 176 0.45 -16.15 9.90
C ASP A 176 -0.90 -15.82 10.55
N ALA A 177 -1.96 -16.33 9.94
CA ALA A 177 -3.31 -16.30 10.49
C ALA A 177 -3.87 -17.71 10.56
N THR A 178 -4.75 -17.96 11.53
CA THR A 178 -5.45 -19.24 11.64
C THR A 178 -6.95 -19.03 11.47
N GLU A 179 -7.57 -19.81 10.60
CA GLU A 179 -9.02 -19.85 10.39
C GLU A 179 -9.45 -21.30 10.25
N ASP A 180 -10.49 -21.71 11.00
CA ASP A 180 -11.04 -23.07 11.02
C ASP A 180 -9.96 -24.17 11.23
N GLY A 181 -8.99 -23.89 12.12
CA GLY A 181 -7.90 -24.80 12.44
C GLY A 181 -6.79 -24.89 11.38
N ARG A 182 -6.93 -24.21 10.26
CA ARG A 182 -5.90 -24.12 9.22
C ARG A 182 -5.07 -22.84 9.36
N ARG A 183 -3.75 -22.97 9.25
CA ARG A 183 -2.81 -21.86 9.21
C ARG A 183 -2.64 -21.37 7.77
N PHE A 184 -2.64 -20.07 7.60
CA PHE A 184 -2.43 -19.36 6.33
C PHE A 184 -1.25 -18.42 6.46
N HIS A 185 -0.35 -18.45 5.50
CA HIS A 185 0.70 -17.46 5.37
C HIS A 185 0.17 -16.24 4.62
N VAL A 186 0.26 -15.06 5.24
CA VAL A 186 -0.34 -13.81 4.74
C VAL A 186 0.75 -12.80 4.41
N ALA A 187 0.67 -12.17 3.24
CA ALA A 187 1.51 -11.05 2.85
C ALA A 187 0.69 -9.77 2.59
N PHE A 188 1.09 -8.67 3.23
CA PHE A 188 0.67 -7.31 2.93
C PHE A 188 1.75 -6.71 2.04
N VAL A 189 1.50 -6.72 0.74
CA VAL A 189 2.53 -6.41 -0.25
C VAL A 189 2.59 -4.90 -0.47
N CYS A 190 3.77 -4.34 -0.28
CA CYS A 190 4.05 -2.96 -0.61
C CYS A 190 3.99 -2.72 -2.12
N SER A 191 3.71 -1.50 -2.54
CA SER A 191 3.61 -1.13 -3.95
C SER A 191 4.88 -1.45 -4.73
N VAL A 192 4.70 -2.02 -5.91
CA VAL A 192 5.77 -2.27 -6.88
C VAL A 192 5.54 -1.48 -8.18
N THR A 193 4.63 -0.51 -8.13
CA THR A 193 4.31 0.36 -9.27
C THR A 193 5.45 1.35 -9.49
N ILE A 194 5.86 1.49 -10.74
CA ILE A 194 6.72 2.61 -11.15
C ILE A 194 5.77 3.73 -11.59
N ASN A 195 5.75 4.82 -10.84
CA ASN A 195 4.86 5.93 -11.12
C ASN A 195 5.23 6.66 -12.41
N ASP A 196 4.25 7.26 -13.07
CA ASP A 196 4.46 8.05 -14.28
C ASP A 196 5.51 9.15 -14.04
N GLY A 197 6.45 9.28 -14.98
CA GLY A 197 7.54 10.23 -14.89
C GLY A 197 8.73 9.80 -14.03
N VAL A 198 8.66 8.66 -13.36
CA VAL A 198 9.80 8.07 -12.64
C VAL A 198 10.66 7.26 -13.60
N HIS A 199 11.93 7.65 -13.73
CA HIS A 199 12.93 6.96 -14.53
C HIS A 199 13.73 5.97 -13.70
N LEU A 200 13.98 4.78 -14.26
CA LEU A 200 14.82 3.74 -13.66
C LEU A 200 16.30 3.95 -13.94
N VAL A 201 16.62 4.55 -15.10
CA VAL A 201 18.00 4.82 -15.53
C VAL A 201 18.32 6.29 -15.35
N GLY A 202 19.45 6.58 -14.72
CA GLY A 202 19.88 7.96 -14.49
C GLY A 202 19.03 8.75 -13.49
N ASN A 203 18.28 8.08 -12.64
CA ASN A 203 17.48 8.72 -11.60
C ASN A 203 18.38 9.44 -10.60
N THR A 204 18.26 10.76 -10.51
CA THR A 204 19.12 11.59 -9.64
C THR A 204 18.67 11.62 -8.18
N ARG A 205 17.38 11.34 -7.90
CA ARG A 205 16.87 11.30 -6.53
C ARG A 205 17.15 9.95 -5.86
N VAL A 206 17.02 8.87 -6.62
CA VAL A 206 17.24 7.49 -6.17
C VAL A 206 18.09 6.75 -7.20
N PRO A 207 19.44 6.94 -7.19
CA PRO A 207 20.31 6.36 -8.22
C PRO A 207 20.26 4.83 -8.31
N ALA A 208 19.93 4.14 -7.21
CA ALA A 208 19.85 2.68 -7.14
C ALA A 208 18.47 2.11 -7.47
N ILE A 209 17.50 2.93 -7.93
CA ILE A 209 16.08 2.52 -8.05
C ILE A 209 15.89 1.26 -8.92
N ALA A 210 16.65 1.09 -9.98
CA ALA A 210 16.55 -0.11 -10.82
C ALA A 210 16.98 -1.38 -10.05
N ASP A 211 18.06 -1.31 -9.31
CA ASP A 211 18.55 -2.42 -8.48
C ASP A 211 17.62 -2.72 -7.31
N ASP A 212 17.01 -1.68 -6.74
CA ASP A 212 16.00 -1.78 -5.69
C ASP A 212 14.80 -2.59 -6.17
N TYR A 213 14.21 -2.26 -7.33
CA TYR A 213 13.14 -3.05 -7.93
C TYR A 213 13.58 -4.50 -8.25
N ALA A 214 14.78 -4.68 -8.78
CA ALA A 214 15.30 -6.02 -9.06
C ALA A 214 15.43 -6.87 -7.78
N ARG A 215 15.87 -6.28 -6.66
CA ARG A 215 15.93 -6.92 -5.34
C ARG A 215 14.52 -7.28 -4.88
N THR A 216 13.59 -6.34 -4.97
CA THR A 216 12.19 -6.52 -4.56
C THR A 216 11.53 -7.68 -5.29
N PHE A 217 11.63 -7.77 -6.62
CA PHE A 217 11.04 -8.87 -7.36
C PHE A 217 11.66 -10.23 -7.05
N ARG A 218 12.98 -10.29 -6.76
CA ARG A 218 13.59 -11.54 -6.27
C ARG A 218 12.96 -12.01 -4.96
N LEU A 219 12.81 -11.12 -3.99
CA LEU A 219 12.21 -11.41 -2.70
C LEU A 219 10.74 -11.84 -2.85
N LEU A 220 9.94 -11.07 -3.60
CA LEU A 220 8.51 -11.38 -3.77
C LEU A 220 8.27 -12.75 -4.42
N ARG A 221 9.12 -13.19 -5.35
CA ARG A 221 9.01 -14.55 -5.93
C ARG A 221 9.23 -15.66 -4.90
N ASP A 222 9.96 -15.38 -3.84
CA ASP A 222 10.30 -16.38 -2.80
C ASP A 222 9.26 -16.45 -1.68
N LEU A 223 8.43 -15.42 -1.47
CA LEU A 223 7.49 -15.34 -0.33
C LEU A 223 6.35 -16.37 -0.36
N LYS A 224 5.79 -16.70 -1.50
CA LYS A 224 4.72 -17.71 -1.72
C LYS A 224 3.60 -17.71 -0.65
N PRO A 225 2.89 -16.59 -0.40
CA PRO A 225 1.82 -16.55 0.57
C PRO A 225 0.58 -17.31 0.09
N ASP A 226 -0.23 -17.82 1.05
CA ASP A 226 -1.58 -18.35 0.76
C ASP A 226 -2.56 -17.22 0.48
N VAL A 227 -2.40 -16.11 1.22
CA VAL A 227 -3.24 -14.91 1.13
C VAL A 227 -2.34 -13.71 0.88
N PHE A 228 -2.61 -12.95 -0.18
CA PHE A 228 -1.98 -11.67 -0.35
C PHE A 228 -3.02 -10.54 -0.43
N VAL A 229 -2.67 -9.43 0.17
CA VAL A 229 -3.34 -8.15 0.05
C VAL A 229 -2.30 -7.08 -0.25
N ALA A 230 -2.74 -5.95 -0.77
CA ALA A 230 -1.85 -4.87 -1.19
C ALA A 230 -2.44 -3.51 -0.81
N GLU A 231 -1.66 -2.48 -0.96
CA GLU A 231 -1.95 -1.12 -0.51
C GLU A 231 -3.10 -0.44 -1.27
N HIS A 232 -3.44 -0.94 -2.48
CA HIS A 232 -4.62 -0.51 -3.23
C HIS A 232 -5.55 -1.70 -3.47
N GLY A 233 -6.85 -1.51 -3.20
CA GLY A 233 -7.87 -2.56 -3.32
C GLY A 233 -7.93 -3.21 -4.71
N SER A 234 -7.70 -2.43 -5.77
CA SER A 234 -7.71 -2.91 -7.16
C SER A 234 -6.59 -3.92 -7.45
N VAL A 235 -5.45 -3.83 -6.74
CA VAL A 235 -4.27 -4.69 -6.98
C VAL A 235 -4.54 -6.14 -6.66
N PHE A 236 -5.30 -6.42 -5.61
CA PHE A 236 -5.63 -7.79 -5.18
C PHE A 236 -7.09 -8.18 -5.43
N GLY A 237 -7.83 -7.37 -6.21
CA GLY A 237 -9.20 -7.66 -6.59
C GLY A 237 -10.20 -7.57 -5.44
N LEU A 238 -10.04 -6.58 -4.53
CA LEU A 238 -10.84 -6.39 -3.32
C LEU A 238 -12.34 -6.50 -3.57
N GLU A 239 -12.89 -5.73 -4.53
CA GLU A 239 -14.34 -5.66 -4.77
C GLU A 239 -14.91 -7.01 -5.23
N GLU A 240 -14.22 -7.70 -6.12
CA GLU A 240 -14.66 -9.00 -6.61
C GLU A 240 -14.56 -10.07 -5.52
N LYS A 241 -13.45 -10.09 -4.78
CA LYS A 241 -13.27 -11.00 -3.64
C LYS A 241 -14.29 -10.73 -2.53
N ALA A 242 -14.60 -9.47 -2.25
CA ALA A 242 -15.64 -9.11 -1.26
C ALA A 242 -17.03 -9.64 -1.67
N LYS A 243 -17.43 -9.46 -2.94
CA LYS A 243 -18.70 -10.02 -3.46
C LYS A 243 -18.76 -11.55 -3.30
N ARG A 244 -17.66 -12.23 -3.62
CA ARG A 244 -17.57 -13.69 -3.47
C ARG A 244 -17.61 -14.13 -2.02
N ALA A 245 -16.98 -13.39 -1.10
CA ALA A 245 -17.03 -13.67 0.33
C ALA A 245 -18.47 -13.61 0.88
N VAL A 246 -19.28 -12.63 0.45
CA VAL A 246 -20.69 -12.51 0.82
C VAL A 246 -21.53 -13.65 0.23
N ALA A 247 -21.20 -14.12 -0.96
CA ALA A 247 -21.92 -15.24 -1.59
C ALA A 247 -21.67 -16.59 -0.88
N GLY A 248 -20.64 -16.66 -0.03
CA GLY A 248 -20.27 -17.86 0.73
C GLY A 248 -19.40 -18.84 -0.05
N GLY A 249 -18.93 -19.87 0.64
CA GLY A 249 -18.04 -20.88 0.08
C GLY A 249 -16.60 -20.73 0.58
N ALA A 250 -15.62 -21.16 -0.21
CA ALA A 250 -14.20 -21.03 0.14
C ALA A 250 -13.79 -19.57 0.22
N ASN A 251 -12.89 -19.24 1.16
CA ASN A 251 -12.40 -17.90 1.33
C ASN A 251 -11.73 -17.38 0.05
N PRO A 252 -12.27 -16.34 -0.62
CA PRO A 252 -11.77 -15.85 -1.91
C PRO A 252 -10.44 -15.11 -1.81
N PHE A 253 -9.99 -14.77 -0.60
CA PHE A 253 -8.69 -14.14 -0.37
C PHE A 253 -7.55 -15.16 -0.33
N VAL A 254 -7.85 -16.46 -0.18
CA VAL A 254 -6.87 -17.54 -0.37
C VAL A 254 -6.63 -17.70 -1.86
N ASP A 255 -5.59 -17.04 -2.36
CA ASP A 255 -5.35 -16.86 -3.80
C ASP A 255 -3.84 -16.82 -4.13
N PRO A 256 -3.11 -17.91 -3.89
CA PRO A 256 -1.67 -17.98 -4.18
C PRO A 256 -1.35 -17.82 -5.68
N GLU A 257 -2.29 -18.23 -6.55
CA GLU A 257 -2.12 -18.06 -7.98
C GLU A 257 -2.25 -16.59 -8.40
N GLY A 258 -3.23 -15.86 -7.84
CA GLY A 258 -3.37 -14.42 -8.05
C GLY A 258 -2.12 -13.65 -7.58
N TYR A 259 -1.51 -14.06 -6.47
CA TYR A 259 -0.22 -13.52 -6.03
C TYR A 259 0.88 -13.74 -7.06
N ARG A 260 1.05 -14.96 -7.54
CA ARG A 260 2.06 -15.31 -8.55
C ARG A 260 1.89 -14.46 -9.81
N GLN A 261 0.65 -14.35 -10.31
CA GLN A 261 0.33 -13.56 -11.50
C GLN A 261 0.60 -12.07 -11.29
N PHE A 262 0.28 -11.55 -10.11
CA PHE A 262 0.59 -10.17 -9.74
C PHE A 262 2.09 -9.89 -9.80
N VAL A 263 2.92 -10.73 -9.16
CA VAL A 263 4.38 -10.57 -9.15
C VAL A 263 4.95 -10.64 -10.57
N GLU A 264 4.56 -11.66 -11.35
CA GLU A 264 5.03 -11.84 -12.74
C GLU A 264 4.64 -10.66 -13.65
N LYS A 265 3.40 -10.16 -13.53
CA LYS A 265 2.92 -9.02 -14.32
C LYS A 265 3.71 -7.77 -13.98
N SER A 266 3.89 -7.50 -12.69
CA SER A 266 4.59 -6.31 -12.21
C SER A 266 6.09 -6.34 -12.58
N GLU A 267 6.74 -7.49 -12.45
CA GLU A 267 8.14 -7.67 -12.87
C GLU A 267 8.32 -7.47 -14.39
N ARG A 268 7.38 -7.98 -15.19
CA ARG A 268 7.42 -7.73 -16.65
C ARG A 268 7.30 -6.24 -16.98
N ALA A 269 6.43 -5.51 -16.28
CA ALA A 269 6.31 -4.06 -16.47
C ALA A 269 7.61 -3.34 -16.13
N TYR A 270 8.22 -3.65 -14.99
CA TYR A 270 9.53 -3.15 -14.59
C TYR A 270 10.61 -3.43 -15.64
N LEU A 271 10.75 -4.69 -16.08
CA LEU A 271 11.77 -5.08 -17.06
C LEU A 271 11.55 -4.42 -18.43
N THR A 272 10.30 -4.20 -18.82
CA THR A 272 9.95 -3.52 -20.06
C THR A 272 10.39 -2.06 -20.02
N GLN A 273 10.07 -1.35 -18.95
CA GLN A 273 10.51 0.04 -18.78
C GLN A 273 12.04 0.14 -18.72
N LEU A 274 12.69 -0.73 -17.94
CA LEU A 274 14.14 -0.74 -17.79
C LEU A 274 14.86 -0.91 -19.14
N ARG A 275 14.40 -1.86 -19.98
CA ARG A 275 14.95 -2.07 -21.33
C ARG A 275 14.73 -0.85 -22.24
N ALA A 276 13.53 -0.28 -22.20
CA ALA A 276 13.22 0.90 -23.00
C ALA A 276 14.14 2.08 -22.64
N GLU A 277 14.38 2.32 -21.35
CA GLU A 277 15.26 3.39 -20.88
C GLU A 277 16.76 3.10 -21.14
N GLN A 278 17.15 1.84 -21.23
CA GLN A 278 18.51 1.43 -21.61
C GLN A 278 18.76 1.48 -23.13
N GLY A 279 17.75 1.77 -23.95
CA GLY A 279 17.85 1.75 -25.41
C GLY A 279 17.98 0.34 -26.01
N LYS A 280 17.40 -0.67 -25.36
CA LYS A 280 17.48 -2.09 -25.76
C LYS A 280 16.11 -2.62 -26.18
#